data_26388e4dc04b5ca5b8c8c871e303144b
#
_entry.id   26388e4dc04b5ca5b8c8c871e303144b
#
_cell.length_a   1.000
_cell.length_b   1.000
_cell.length_c   1.000
_cell.angle_alpha   90.00
_cell.angle_beta   90.00
_cell.angle_gamma   90.00
#
_symmetry.space_group_name_H-M   'P 1'
#
loop_
_entity.id
_entity.type
_entity.pdbx_description
1 polymer ?
#
loop_
_entity_poly.entity_id
_entity_poly.type
_entity_poly.pdbx_seq_one_letter_code
_entity_poly.pdbx_strand_id
1 'polypeptide(L)'
;MYLEQIRPPRAVEQRKDNHMGIKIGINGFGRIGRVVLRILADDPERFEVCGINLRKADVDYMVYLLKYDSVFRNFPGIVEHAGGDLIVNGRKIKVYSESDAAMINWADCGAEYIIESTGANNTTDKASRHFKGGAKKVILTAPAKDDATPTFVFGVNSDEYRSDMRVISNASCTTNCLAPLAYVIHKEFGIEQSLMSTIH
;
A
#
# COMPACT_ATOMS: atom_id res chain seq x y z
N MET A 1 34.67 4.32 -7.65
CA MET A 1 34.12 5.33 -8.56
C MET A 1 32.79 4.88 -9.19
N TYR A 2 32.01 3.99 -8.54
CA TYR A 2 30.71 3.48 -9.02
C TYR A 2 29.52 3.73 -8.05
N LEU A 3 29.78 4.27 -6.87
CA LEU A 3 28.72 4.53 -5.86
C LEU A 3 28.09 5.93 -5.98
N GLU A 4 28.60 6.80 -6.85
CA GLU A 4 28.07 8.18 -7.01
C GLU A 4 26.87 8.31 -7.95
N GLN A 5 26.46 7.23 -8.62
CA GLN A 5 25.32 7.27 -9.56
C GLN A 5 24.00 6.71 -9.01
N ILE A 6 24.00 6.19 -7.78
CA ILE A 6 22.74 5.96 -7.08
C ILE A 6 22.29 7.32 -6.50
N ARG A 7 21.81 8.19 -7.37
CA ARG A 7 21.11 9.39 -6.88
C ARG A 7 19.89 8.93 -6.10
N PRO A 8 19.72 9.38 -4.86
CA PRO A 8 18.42 9.27 -4.22
C PRO A 8 17.38 9.88 -5.16
N PRO A 9 16.14 9.37 -5.19
CA PRO A 9 15.09 9.95 -6.01
C PRO A 9 15.11 11.46 -5.78
N ARG A 10 15.10 12.25 -6.87
CA ARG A 10 15.11 13.71 -6.81
C ARG A 10 14.12 14.13 -5.74
N ALA A 11 14.58 14.91 -4.78
CA ALA A 11 13.70 15.60 -3.85
C ALA A 11 12.58 16.21 -4.70
N VAL A 12 11.35 15.76 -4.45
CA VAL A 12 10.17 16.34 -5.08
C VAL A 12 10.20 17.80 -4.66
N GLU A 13 10.38 18.70 -5.63
CA GLU A 13 10.31 20.15 -5.38
C GLU A 13 9.07 20.39 -4.54
N GLN A 14 9.27 21.01 -3.38
CA GLN A 14 8.20 21.42 -2.49
C GLN A 14 7.32 22.44 -3.22
N ARG A 15 6.31 21.95 -3.91
CA ARG A 15 5.20 22.81 -4.32
C ARG A 15 4.49 23.22 -3.03
N LYS A 16 4.68 24.48 -2.67
CA LYS A 16 3.92 25.18 -1.62
C LYS A 16 2.49 25.49 -2.14
N ASP A 17 1.80 24.48 -2.59
CA ASP A 17 0.37 24.55 -2.81
C ASP A 17 -0.30 23.91 -1.62
N ASN A 18 -1.48 24.39 -1.23
CA ASN A 18 -2.32 23.91 -0.13
C ASN A 18 -2.62 22.41 -0.31
N HIS A 19 -1.63 21.55 -0.12
CA HIS A 19 -1.70 20.12 -0.37
C HIS A 19 -2.37 19.45 0.82
N MET A 20 -3.67 19.25 0.69
CA MET A 20 -4.31 18.13 1.39
C MET A 20 -3.60 16.86 0.89
N GLY A 21 -3.00 16.09 1.82
CA GLY A 21 -2.30 14.87 1.47
C GLY A 21 -3.15 13.91 0.65
N ILE A 22 -2.52 13.01 -0.10
CA ILE A 22 -3.22 11.99 -0.89
C ILE A 22 -4.06 11.13 0.05
N LYS A 23 -5.39 11.12 -0.14
CA LYS A 23 -6.34 10.39 0.70
C LYS A 23 -6.36 8.91 0.37
N ILE A 24 -6.01 8.11 1.36
CA ILE A 24 -5.81 6.66 1.22
C ILE A 24 -6.79 5.89 2.08
N GLY A 25 -7.41 4.88 1.48
CA GLY A 25 -8.12 3.81 2.17
C GLY A 25 -7.30 2.53 2.19
N ILE A 26 -7.37 1.77 3.28
CA ILE A 26 -6.70 0.47 3.40
C ILE A 26 -7.77 -0.62 3.53
N ASN A 27 -7.82 -1.54 2.59
CA ASN A 27 -8.66 -2.72 2.70
C ASN A 27 -7.83 -3.91 3.20
N GLY A 28 -8.08 -4.31 4.43
CA GLY A 28 -7.32 -5.32 5.16
C GLY A 28 -6.41 -4.71 6.23
N PHE A 29 -6.53 -5.21 7.46
CA PHE A 29 -5.73 -4.78 8.61
C PHE A 29 -4.84 -5.92 9.14
N GLY A 30 -4.39 -6.77 8.21
CA GLY A 30 -3.40 -7.81 8.45
C GLY A 30 -1.99 -7.24 8.62
N ARG A 31 -0.99 -8.09 8.55
CA ARG A 31 0.43 -7.69 8.67
C ARG A 31 0.77 -6.55 7.70
N ILE A 32 0.43 -6.71 6.42
CA ILE A 32 0.79 -5.74 5.37
C ILE A 32 0.04 -4.43 5.55
N GLY A 33 -1.29 -4.45 5.75
CA GLY A 33 -2.07 -3.22 5.95
C GLY A 33 -1.58 -2.40 7.13
N ARG A 34 -1.20 -3.03 8.24
CA ARG A 34 -0.64 -2.33 9.42
C ARG A 34 0.74 -1.73 9.15
N VAL A 35 1.61 -2.43 8.42
CA VAL A 35 2.93 -1.90 8.05
C VAL A 35 2.78 -0.71 7.12
N VAL A 36 1.90 -0.80 6.13
CA VAL A 36 1.59 0.33 5.24
C VAL A 36 1.06 1.52 6.03
N LEU A 37 0.12 1.30 6.97
CA LEU A 37 -0.38 2.39 7.82
C LEU A 37 0.76 3.07 8.61
N ARG A 38 1.69 2.30 9.19
CA ARG A 38 2.85 2.84 9.90
C ARG A 38 3.71 3.73 9.00
N ILE A 39 4.03 3.26 7.79
CA ILE A 39 4.83 4.02 6.81
C ILE A 39 4.12 5.31 6.40
N LEU A 40 2.82 5.25 6.13
CA LEU A 40 2.05 6.42 5.72
C LEU A 40 1.88 7.44 6.86
N ALA A 41 1.81 6.96 8.11
CA ALA A 41 1.71 7.82 9.29
C ALA A 41 3.01 8.59 9.59
N ASP A 42 4.16 8.12 9.09
CA ASP A 42 5.45 8.80 9.21
C ASP A 42 5.59 9.99 8.23
N ASP A 43 4.72 10.07 7.20
CA ASP A 43 4.72 11.15 6.22
C ASP A 43 3.32 11.78 6.07
N PRO A 44 2.86 12.46 7.12
CA PRO A 44 1.51 13.02 7.17
C PRO A 44 1.30 14.25 6.29
N GLU A 45 2.35 14.79 5.70
CA GLU A 45 2.27 15.90 4.75
C GLU A 45 1.86 15.41 3.36
N ARG A 46 2.36 14.23 2.95
CA ARG A 46 2.04 13.65 1.64
C ARG A 46 0.84 12.72 1.67
N PHE A 47 0.57 12.06 2.80
CA PHE A 47 -0.44 11.01 2.88
C PHE A 47 -1.41 11.22 4.04
N GLU A 48 -2.67 10.93 3.78
CA GLU A 48 -3.74 10.90 4.77
C GLU A 48 -4.47 9.55 4.67
N VAL A 49 -4.26 8.68 5.65
CA VAL A 49 -5.10 7.48 5.77
C VAL A 49 -6.41 7.90 6.43
N CYS A 50 -7.50 7.85 5.68
CA CYS A 50 -8.82 8.32 6.13
C CYS A 50 -9.83 7.20 6.35
N GLY A 51 -9.57 5.99 5.84
CA GLY A 51 -10.44 4.83 6.04
C GLY A 51 -9.70 3.50 6.07
N ILE A 52 -10.18 2.58 6.90
CA ILE A 52 -9.69 1.20 6.97
C ILE A 52 -10.90 0.27 6.96
N ASN A 53 -10.86 -0.78 6.14
CA ASN A 53 -11.83 -1.85 6.19
C ASN A 53 -11.21 -3.14 6.72
N LEU A 54 -11.89 -3.77 7.66
CA LEU A 54 -11.53 -5.07 8.20
C LEU A 54 -12.80 -5.88 8.45
N ARG A 55 -12.96 -7.01 7.76
CA ARG A 55 -14.10 -7.91 8.02
C ARG A 55 -14.12 -8.31 9.50
N LYS A 56 -15.26 -8.07 10.17
CA LYS A 56 -15.43 -8.24 11.63
C LYS A 56 -14.46 -7.35 12.42
N ALA A 57 -14.53 -6.03 12.16
CA ALA A 57 -13.69 -5.07 12.84
C ALA A 57 -13.97 -5.05 14.34
N ASP A 58 -12.89 -5.17 15.12
CA ASP A 58 -12.84 -4.92 16.56
C ASP A 58 -11.79 -3.82 16.76
N VAL A 59 -12.25 -2.62 17.08
CA VAL A 59 -11.39 -1.43 17.09
C VAL A 59 -10.41 -1.46 18.27
N ASP A 60 -10.79 -2.04 19.40
CA ASP A 60 -9.90 -2.24 20.56
C ASP A 60 -8.72 -3.14 20.18
N TYR A 61 -9.04 -4.23 19.47
CA TYR A 61 -8.00 -5.16 19.00
C TYR A 61 -7.15 -4.53 17.89
N MET A 62 -7.73 -3.69 17.04
CA MET A 62 -6.97 -2.94 16.03
C MET A 62 -5.96 -1.98 16.68
N VAL A 63 -6.35 -1.27 17.75
CA VAL A 63 -5.45 -0.42 18.55
C VAL A 63 -4.29 -1.25 19.10
N TYR A 64 -4.59 -2.39 19.73
CA TYR A 64 -3.57 -3.29 20.26
C TYR A 64 -2.58 -3.75 19.17
N LEU A 65 -3.10 -4.24 18.04
CA LEU A 65 -2.28 -4.73 16.91
C LEU A 65 -1.42 -3.66 16.26
N LEU A 66 -1.85 -2.40 16.27
CA LEU A 66 -1.06 -1.30 15.72
C LEU A 66 0.00 -0.83 16.73
N LYS A 67 -0.35 -0.77 18.02
CA LYS A 67 0.58 -0.39 19.09
C LYS A 67 1.77 -1.35 19.18
N TYR A 68 1.49 -2.64 19.11
CA TYR A 68 2.48 -3.68 19.41
C TYR A 68 2.74 -4.54 18.18
N ASP A 69 3.98 -4.57 17.75
CA ASP A 69 4.42 -5.40 16.63
C ASP A 69 5.74 -6.13 17.01
N SER A 70 5.80 -7.43 16.72
CA SER A 70 6.96 -8.25 17.08
C SER A 70 8.22 -7.91 16.29
N VAL A 71 8.07 -7.34 15.08
CA VAL A 71 9.18 -6.96 14.20
C VAL A 71 9.46 -5.46 14.30
N PHE A 72 8.43 -4.63 14.10
CA PHE A 72 8.53 -3.17 14.06
C PHE A 72 8.43 -2.52 15.45
N ARG A 73 8.32 -3.31 16.51
CA ARG A 73 8.24 -2.82 17.88
C ARG A 73 7.00 -1.94 18.14
N ASN A 74 7.04 -1.16 19.19
CA ASN A 74 5.95 -0.25 19.52
C ASN A 74 5.77 0.81 18.43
N PHE A 75 4.52 1.18 18.16
CA PHE A 75 4.23 2.31 17.27
C PHE A 75 4.78 3.61 17.88
N PRO A 76 5.58 4.39 17.14
CA PRO A 76 6.23 5.59 17.67
C PRO A 76 5.25 6.78 17.70
N GLY A 77 4.07 6.62 18.26
CA GLY A 77 3.04 7.63 18.30
C GLY A 77 1.84 7.23 19.14
N ILE A 78 0.79 8.01 19.08
CA ILE A 78 -0.44 7.79 19.83
C ILE A 78 -1.44 7.02 18.96
N VAL A 79 -1.95 5.92 19.48
CA VAL A 79 -3.02 5.13 18.85
C VAL A 79 -4.14 4.97 19.85
N GLU A 80 -5.30 5.44 19.50
CA GLU A 80 -6.53 5.44 20.30
C GLU A 80 -7.72 5.08 19.42
N HIS A 81 -8.89 5.03 20.00
CA HIS A 81 -10.16 4.93 19.27
C HIS A 81 -11.26 5.77 19.93
N ALA A 82 -12.23 6.18 19.15
CA ALA A 82 -13.43 6.84 19.65
C ALA A 82 -14.59 6.61 18.68
N GLY A 83 -15.77 6.26 19.24
CA GLY A 83 -16.99 6.10 18.46
C GLY A 83 -16.92 5.02 17.38
N GLY A 84 -16.08 3.98 17.58
CA GLY A 84 -15.90 2.91 16.61
C GLY A 84 -14.85 3.19 15.52
N ASP A 85 -14.21 4.36 15.55
CA ASP A 85 -13.15 4.75 14.60
C ASP A 85 -11.77 4.75 15.26
N LEU A 86 -10.73 4.50 14.48
CA LEU A 86 -9.35 4.53 14.93
C LEU A 86 -8.83 5.97 14.95
N ILE A 87 -7.99 6.32 15.91
CA ILE A 87 -7.30 7.61 15.98
C ILE A 87 -5.80 7.35 16.03
N VAL A 88 -5.07 7.87 15.05
CA VAL A 88 -3.62 7.74 14.96
C VAL A 88 -2.98 9.12 14.90
N ASN A 89 -2.15 9.44 15.88
CA ASN A 89 -1.51 10.76 16.00
C ASN A 89 -2.52 11.93 15.93
N GLY A 90 -3.69 11.76 16.57
CA GLY A 90 -4.78 12.74 16.58
C GLY A 90 -5.64 12.79 15.30
N ARG A 91 -5.31 12.00 14.26
CA ARG A 91 -6.09 11.93 13.02
C ARG A 91 -7.08 10.79 13.09
N LYS A 92 -8.33 11.09 12.78
CA LYS A 92 -9.42 10.12 12.76
C LYS A 92 -9.38 9.31 11.47
N ILE A 93 -9.42 7.98 11.60
CA ILE A 93 -9.49 7.01 10.51
C ILE A 93 -10.80 6.23 10.66
N LYS A 94 -11.67 6.34 9.68
CA LYS A 94 -12.95 5.67 9.68
C LYS A 94 -12.77 4.16 9.52
N VAL A 95 -13.46 3.38 10.39
CA VAL A 95 -13.38 1.91 10.34
C VAL A 95 -14.65 1.35 9.73
N TYR A 96 -14.49 0.54 8.69
CA TYR A 96 -15.54 -0.20 8.01
C TYR A 96 -15.42 -1.69 8.33
N SER A 97 -16.54 -2.42 8.22
CA SER A 97 -16.62 -3.85 8.52
C SER A 97 -17.28 -4.66 7.40
N GLU A 98 -16.93 -4.33 6.16
CA GLU A 98 -17.55 -4.91 4.97
C GLU A 98 -16.81 -6.13 4.46
N SER A 99 -17.56 -7.15 4.03
CA SER A 99 -17.01 -8.37 3.41
C SER A 99 -16.78 -8.20 1.91
N ASP A 100 -17.61 -7.36 1.28
CA ASP A 100 -17.58 -7.09 -0.15
C ASP A 100 -16.97 -5.72 -0.41
N ALA A 101 -15.93 -5.68 -1.23
CA ALA A 101 -15.25 -4.44 -1.62
C ALA A 101 -16.20 -3.40 -2.25
N ALA A 102 -17.27 -3.85 -2.91
CA ALA A 102 -18.27 -2.97 -3.52
C ALA A 102 -19.14 -2.23 -2.50
N MET A 103 -19.20 -2.71 -1.26
CA MET A 103 -20.04 -2.14 -0.19
C MET A 103 -19.28 -1.14 0.69
N ILE A 104 -17.97 -1.07 0.55
CA ILE A 104 -17.16 -0.12 1.31
C ILE A 104 -17.35 1.27 0.73
N ASN A 105 -17.93 2.18 1.51
CA ASN A 105 -18.18 3.56 1.07
C ASN A 105 -16.94 4.45 1.28
N TRP A 106 -15.97 4.33 0.37
CA TRP A 106 -14.74 5.13 0.41
C TRP A 106 -14.99 6.63 0.22
N ALA A 107 -16.06 6.99 -0.50
CA ALA A 107 -16.44 8.38 -0.69
C ALA A 107 -16.79 9.09 0.63
N ASP A 108 -17.31 8.36 1.61
CA ASP A 108 -17.70 8.89 2.91
C ASP A 108 -16.50 9.37 3.76
N CYS A 109 -15.33 8.76 3.63
CA CYS A 109 -14.08 9.26 4.21
C CYS A 109 -13.22 10.03 3.20
N GLY A 110 -13.61 10.08 1.94
CA GLY A 110 -12.90 10.76 0.86
C GLY A 110 -11.67 10.01 0.34
N ALA A 111 -11.54 8.70 0.61
CA ALA A 111 -10.42 7.91 0.11
C ALA A 111 -10.47 7.75 -1.41
N GLU A 112 -9.41 8.18 -2.08
CA GLU A 112 -9.27 8.11 -3.54
C GLU A 112 -8.42 6.93 -4.00
N TYR A 113 -7.38 6.60 -3.23
CA TYR A 113 -6.44 5.51 -3.50
C TYR A 113 -6.63 4.42 -2.48
N ILE A 114 -6.88 3.21 -2.94
CA ILE A 114 -7.11 2.07 -2.05
C ILE A 114 -5.91 1.14 -2.09
N ILE A 115 -5.34 0.87 -0.91
CA ILE A 115 -4.36 -0.19 -0.71
C ILE A 115 -5.11 -1.47 -0.40
N GLU A 116 -5.12 -2.39 -1.35
CA GLU A 116 -5.77 -3.70 -1.21
C GLU A 116 -4.78 -4.70 -0.61
N SER A 117 -4.95 -5.05 0.65
CA SER A 117 -4.05 -5.90 1.42
C SER A 117 -4.73 -7.13 2.06
N THR A 118 -5.92 -7.50 1.58
CA THR A 118 -6.63 -8.70 2.07
C THR A 118 -6.16 -9.99 1.43
N GLY A 119 -5.56 -9.93 0.24
CA GLY A 119 -5.23 -11.09 -0.59
C GLY A 119 -6.44 -11.73 -1.28
N ALA A 120 -7.65 -11.21 -1.08
CA ALA A 120 -8.89 -11.75 -1.67
C ALA A 120 -9.22 -11.14 -3.04
N ASN A 121 -8.81 -9.90 -3.29
CA ASN A 121 -9.19 -9.13 -4.48
C ASN A 121 -7.99 -8.91 -5.43
N ASN A 122 -7.21 -9.95 -5.70
CA ASN A 122 -5.96 -9.89 -6.47
C ASN A 122 -6.17 -10.03 -7.99
N THR A 123 -7.29 -9.57 -8.53
CA THR A 123 -7.54 -9.48 -9.97
C THR A 123 -8.13 -8.11 -10.28
N THR A 124 -7.94 -7.61 -11.50
CA THR A 124 -8.53 -6.35 -11.95
C THR A 124 -10.04 -6.32 -11.72
N ASP A 125 -10.76 -7.39 -12.05
CA ASP A 125 -12.21 -7.48 -11.86
C ASP A 125 -12.61 -7.30 -10.37
N LYS A 126 -12.00 -8.08 -9.47
CA LYS A 126 -12.32 -8.02 -8.03
C LYS A 126 -11.91 -6.68 -7.41
N ALA A 127 -10.73 -6.18 -7.74
CA ALA A 127 -10.23 -4.90 -7.24
C ALA A 127 -11.05 -3.72 -7.75
N SER A 128 -11.56 -3.78 -8.97
CA SER A 128 -12.43 -2.75 -9.56
C SER A 128 -13.74 -2.56 -8.79
N ARG A 129 -14.14 -3.50 -7.95
CA ARG A 129 -15.34 -3.38 -7.09
C ARG A 129 -15.23 -2.20 -6.12
N HIS A 130 -14.03 -1.81 -5.71
CA HIS A 130 -13.80 -0.62 -4.88
C HIS A 130 -14.26 0.69 -5.54
N PHE A 131 -14.32 0.72 -6.88
CA PHE A 131 -14.77 1.92 -7.60
C PHE A 131 -16.24 2.26 -7.33
N LYS A 132 -17.06 1.27 -6.99
CA LYS A 132 -18.46 1.51 -6.58
C LYS A 132 -18.55 2.32 -5.29
N GLY A 133 -17.55 2.18 -4.41
CA GLY A 133 -17.45 2.94 -3.17
C GLY A 133 -16.80 4.32 -3.32
N GLY A 134 -16.43 4.73 -4.54
CA GLY A 134 -15.84 6.05 -4.81
C GLY A 134 -14.32 6.06 -4.97
N ALA A 135 -13.64 4.91 -4.90
CA ALA A 135 -12.21 4.83 -5.16
C ALA A 135 -11.88 5.23 -6.61
N LYS A 136 -10.75 5.92 -6.80
CA LYS A 136 -10.22 6.27 -8.12
C LYS A 136 -9.20 5.25 -8.62
N LYS A 137 -8.36 4.73 -7.70
CA LYS A 137 -7.29 3.77 -7.99
C LYS A 137 -7.21 2.71 -6.90
N VAL A 138 -6.77 1.52 -7.29
CA VAL A 138 -6.52 0.40 -6.37
C VAL A 138 -5.11 -0.13 -6.59
N ILE A 139 -4.36 -0.29 -5.51
CA ILE A 139 -3.00 -0.82 -5.49
C ILE A 139 -3.02 -2.14 -4.73
N LEU A 140 -2.77 -3.23 -5.44
CA LEU A 140 -2.64 -4.55 -4.84
C LEU A 140 -1.27 -4.69 -4.16
N THR A 141 -1.25 -5.13 -2.91
CA THR A 141 -0.01 -5.41 -2.17
C THR A 141 0.48 -6.86 -2.36
N ALA A 142 -0.09 -7.57 -3.32
CA ALA A 142 0.20 -8.96 -3.63
C ALA A 142 0.24 -9.14 -5.15
N PRO A 143 0.83 -10.24 -5.65
CA PRO A 143 0.83 -10.54 -7.07
C PRO A 143 -0.59 -10.60 -7.61
N ALA A 144 -0.80 -10.00 -8.77
CA ALA A 144 -2.03 -10.17 -9.52
C ALA A 144 -2.22 -11.65 -9.91
N LYS A 145 -3.48 -12.07 -9.95
CA LYS A 145 -3.87 -13.43 -10.35
C LYS A 145 -4.53 -13.46 -11.74
N ASP A 146 -4.38 -12.37 -12.48
CA ASP A 146 -4.79 -12.24 -13.87
C ASP A 146 -3.69 -11.50 -14.66
N ASP A 147 -3.74 -11.61 -15.98
CA ASP A 147 -2.80 -10.96 -16.90
C ASP A 147 -3.22 -9.51 -17.21
N ALA A 148 -4.40 -9.10 -16.79
CA ALA A 148 -4.95 -7.77 -17.06
C ALA A 148 -4.41 -6.69 -16.10
N THR A 149 -3.89 -7.10 -14.94
CA THR A 149 -3.39 -6.18 -13.92
C THR A 149 -1.91 -5.85 -14.14
N PRO A 150 -1.56 -4.63 -14.54
CA PRO A 150 -0.16 -4.21 -14.64
C PRO A 150 0.57 -4.37 -13.30
N THR A 151 1.77 -4.95 -13.36
CA THR A 151 2.57 -5.26 -12.17
C THR A 151 3.88 -4.47 -12.22
N PHE A 152 4.19 -3.78 -11.14
CA PHE A 152 5.36 -2.92 -11.04
C PHE A 152 6.29 -3.31 -9.90
N VAL A 153 7.59 -3.17 -10.17
CA VAL A 153 8.65 -3.19 -9.17
C VAL A 153 9.41 -1.88 -9.26
N PHE A 154 9.46 -1.16 -8.15
CA PHE A 154 10.11 0.16 -8.11
C PHE A 154 11.59 0.06 -8.51
N GLY A 155 12.01 0.94 -9.43
CA GLY A 155 13.37 0.96 -9.96
C GLY A 155 13.68 -0.09 -11.02
N VAL A 156 12.71 -0.94 -11.40
CA VAL A 156 12.84 -1.92 -12.49
C VAL A 156 11.98 -1.51 -13.68
N ASN A 157 10.69 -1.34 -13.47
CA ASN A 157 9.73 -0.98 -14.52
C ASN A 157 8.69 0.07 -14.07
N SER A 158 8.97 0.82 -13.01
CA SER A 158 8.05 1.82 -12.46
C SER A 158 7.81 3.01 -13.40
N ASP A 159 8.72 3.26 -14.34
CA ASP A 159 8.63 4.27 -15.39
C ASP A 159 7.61 3.93 -16.49
N GLU A 160 7.20 2.68 -16.59
CA GLU A 160 6.12 2.24 -17.48
C GLU A 160 4.71 2.58 -16.95
N TYR A 161 4.60 3.06 -15.70
CA TYR A 161 3.33 3.44 -15.11
C TYR A 161 2.68 4.61 -15.87
N ARG A 162 1.39 4.47 -16.15
CA ARG A 162 0.56 5.53 -16.76
C ARG A 162 -0.63 5.88 -15.86
N SER A 163 -1.02 7.13 -15.90
CA SER A 163 -2.09 7.67 -15.05
C SER A 163 -3.48 7.08 -15.33
N ASP A 164 -3.68 6.47 -16.51
CA ASP A 164 -4.92 5.76 -16.88
C ASP A 164 -5.06 4.38 -16.23
N MET A 165 -3.98 3.80 -15.73
CA MET A 165 -3.99 2.53 -15.02
C MET A 165 -4.67 2.68 -13.65
N ARG A 166 -5.86 2.11 -13.53
CA ARG A 166 -6.70 2.27 -12.33
C ARG A 166 -6.50 1.16 -11.30
N VAL A 167 -6.13 -0.04 -11.73
CA VAL A 167 -5.72 -1.15 -10.86
C VAL A 167 -4.30 -1.51 -11.21
N ILE A 168 -3.43 -1.56 -10.23
CA ILE A 168 -2.03 -1.97 -10.39
C ILE A 168 -1.62 -2.90 -9.25
N SER A 169 -0.59 -3.71 -9.49
CA SER A 169 0.03 -4.57 -8.48
C SER A 169 1.45 -4.12 -8.19
N ASN A 170 1.81 -4.12 -6.90
CA ASN A 170 3.19 -3.93 -6.44
C ASN A 170 3.97 -5.25 -6.37
N ALA A 171 3.57 -6.26 -7.14
CA ALA A 171 4.17 -7.60 -7.16
C ALA A 171 4.19 -8.31 -5.80
N SER A 172 5.08 -9.28 -5.61
CA SER A 172 5.29 -9.99 -4.35
C SER A 172 6.51 -9.47 -3.60
N CYS A 173 6.63 -9.83 -2.32
CA CYS A 173 7.84 -9.61 -1.53
C CYS A 173 9.07 -10.28 -2.19
N THR A 174 8.90 -11.49 -2.70
CA THR A 174 9.94 -12.24 -3.42
C THR A 174 10.35 -11.54 -4.71
N THR A 175 9.39 -11.05 -5.49
CA THR A 175 9.66 -10.30 -6.72
C THR A 175 10.37 -8.99 -6.42
N ASN A 176 9.94 -8.25 -5.41
CA ASN A 176 10.59 -7.00 -5.01
C ASN A 176 12.03 -7.21 -4.49
N CYS A 177 12.33 -8.37 -3.95
CA CYS A 177 13.69 -8.75 -3.56
C CYS A 177 14.55 -9.10 -4.79
N LEU A 178 14.04 -10.00 -5.65
CA LEU A 178 14.82 -10.59 -6.74
C LEU A 178 14.97 -9.68 -7.96
N ALA A 179 13.89 -9.02 -8.37
CA ALA A 179 13.88 -8.31 -9.66
C ALA A 179 14.89 -7.17 -9.75
N PRO A 180 15.09 -6.30 -8.73
CA PRO A 180 16.13 -5.27 -8.79
C PRO A 180 17.55 -5.86 -8.89
N LEU A 181 17.80 -6.94 -8.13
CA LEU A 181 19.12 -7.61 -8.17
C LEU A 181 19.37 -8.25 -9.52
N ALA A 182 18.39 -9.03 -10.02
CA ALA A 182 18.49 -9.68 -11.33
C ALA A 182 18.63 -8.65 -12.48
N TYR A 183 17.88 -7.53 -12.38
CA TYR A 183 17.95 -6.45 -13.36
C TYR A 183 19.37 -5.88 -13.48
N VAL A 184 20.02 -5.56 -12.36
CA VAL A 184 21.39 -5.01 -12.36
C VAL A 184 22.38 -6.03 -12.89
N ILE A 185 22.32 -7.29 -12.42
CA ILE A 185 23.24 -8.35 -12.86
C ILE A 185 23.06 -8.63 -14.36
N HIS A 186 21.81 -8.73 -14.82
CA HIS A 186 21.53 -8.98 -16.23
C HIS A 186 22.04 -7.85 -17.14
N LYS A 187 21.85 -6.61 -16.71
CA LYS A 187 22.27 -5.43 -17.45
C LYS A 187 23.79 -5.33 -17.61
N GLU A 188 24.54 -5.68 -16.55
CA GLU A 188 26.01 -5.52 -16.54
C GLU A 188 26.74 -6.74 -17.08
N PHE A 189 26.23 -7.95 -16.85
CA PHE A 189 26.94 -9.19 -17.14
C PHE A 189 26.17 -10.16 -18.06
N GLY A 190 24.87 -9.97 -18.20
CA GLY A 190 24.00 -10.97 -18.81
C GLY A 190 23.71 -12.14 -17.85
N ILE A 191 22.49 -12.65 -17.87
CA ILE A 191 22.09 -13.87 -17.16
C ILE A 191 21.64 -14.88 -18.21
N GLU A 192 22.36 -15.99 -18.32
CA GLU A 192 21.98 -17.10 -19.21
C GLU A 192 21.04 -18.08 -18.49
N GLN A 193 21.36 -18.39 -17.23
CA GLN A 193 20.55 -19.29 -16.39
C GLN A 193 20.62 -18.83 -14.93
N SER A 194 19.55 -19.04 -14.19
CA SER A 194 19.50 -18.75 -12.77
C SER A 194 18.59 -19.72 -12.02
N LEU A 195 18.87 -19.92 -10.75
CA LEU A 195 18.04 -20.65 -9.81
C LEU A 195 17.77 -19.78 -8.58
N MET A 196 16.52 -19.70 -8.18
CA MET A 196 16.14 -19.00 -6.96
C MET A 196 15.57 -19.98 -5.94
N SER A 197 15.96 -19.82 -4.68
CA SER A 197 15.34 -20.46 -3.53
C SER A 197 14.89 -19.37 -2.56
N THR A 198 13.68 -19.48 -2.03
CA THR A 198 13.13 -18.56 -1.06
C THR A 198 12.65 -19.30 0.19
N ILE A 199 12.86 -18.70 1.36
CA ILE A 199 12.44 -19.22 2.66
C ILE A 199 11.57 -18.14 3.31
N HIS A 200 10.35 -18.52 3.66
CA HIS A 200 9.38 -17.63 4.30
C HIS A 200 9.10 -18.04 5.73
#